data_d5caf155dab57bd136c6a7338aba4e3d
#
_entry.id   d5caf155dab57bd136c6a7338aba4e3d
#
_cell.length_a   1.000
_cell.length_b   1.000
_cell.length_c   1.000
_cell.angle_alpha   90.00
_cell.angle_beta   90.00
_cell.angle_gamma   90.00
#
_symmetry.space_group_name_H-M   'P 1'
#
loop_
_entity.id
_entity.type
_entity.pdbx_description
1 polymer ?
#
loop_
_entity_poly.entity_id
_entity_poly.type
_entity_poly.pdbx_seq_one_letter_code
_entity_poly.pdbx_strand_id
1 'polypeptide(L)'
;SGNITTQGILSATRKSFVINHQQLENHTLVHGSLEGPEFGAYIRGKVENDNKIALPDYWEWLVDEDSITVHITPIGYHILPLYFKEIKDNYVYVNKKTNFYYYICAERKDIEKLKIIEKK
;
A
#
# COMPACT_ATOMS: atom_id res chain seq x y z
N SER A 1 -13.38 -22.79 -14.96
CA SER A 1 -13.11 -21.49 -15.13
C SER A 1 -12.15 -21.22 -16.18
N GLY A 2 -12.38 -20.39 -16.94
CA GLY A 2 -11.51 -20.01 -17.99
C GLY A 2 -10.75 -18.74 -17.72
N ASN A 3 -9.71 -18.55 -18.46
CA ASN A 3 -9.04 -17.28 -18.52
C ASN A 3 -9.89 -16.34 -19.36
N ILE A 4 -9.98 -15.10 -18.91
CA ILE A 4 -10.62 -14.07 -19.70
C ILE A 4 -9.54 -13.42 -20.54
N THR A 5 -9.68 -13.56 -21.84
CA THR A 5 -8.78 -12.91 -22.79
C THR A 5 -9.55 -11.82 -23.51
N THR A 6 -9.06 -10.58 -23.41
CA THR A 6 -9.71 -9.44 -24.06
C THR A 6 -8.65 -8.49 -24.55
N GLN A 7 -8.90 -7.88 -25.69
CA GLN A 7 -8.04 -6.84 -26.25
C GLN A 7 -8.64 -5.44 -26.08
N GLY A 8 -9.69 -5.34 -25.34
CA GLY A 8 -10.35 -4.08 -25.11
C GLY A 8 -10.49 -3.79 -23.64
N ILE A 9 -11.65 -3.28 -23.28
CA ILE A 9 -11.96 -2.94 -21.90
C ILE A 9 -12.47 -4.17 -21.18
N LEU A 10 -11.84 -4.48 -20.05
CA LEU A 10 -12.35 -5.49 -19.15
C LEU A 10 -13.38 -4.85 -18.25
N SER A 11 -14.61 -5.36 -18.32
CA SER A 11 -15.69 -4.91 -17.47
C SER A 11 -15.99 -5.96 -16.41
N ALA A 12 -15.93 -5.59 -15.14
CA ALA A 12 -16.22 -6.47 -14.03
C ALA A 12 -16.75 -5.68 -12.85
N THR A 13 -17.60 -6.31 -12.02
CA THR A 13 -18.10 -5.69 -10.80
C THR A 13 -17.04 -5.59 -9.73
N ARG A 14 -16.02 -6.44 -9.82
CA ARG A 14 -14.89 -6.44 -8.90
C ARG A 14 -13.62 -6.57 -9.73
N LYS A 15 -12.63 -5.75 -9.36
CA LYS A 15 -11.30 -5.85 -9.93
C LYS A 15 -10.36 -6.32 -8.85
N SER A 16 -9.59 -7.33 -9.15
CA SER A 16 -8.56 -7.82 -8.25
C SER A 16 -7.25 -7.98 -9.01
N PHE A 17 -6.21 -7.98 -8.23
CA PHE A 17 -4.85 -8.06 -8.70
C PHE A 17 -4.28 -9.38 -8.15
N VAL A 18 -3.71 -10.19 -9.01
CA VAL A 18 -3.12 -11.47 -8.63
C VAL A 18 -1.77 -11.60 -9.31
N ILE A 19 -0.71 -11.76 -8.52
CA ILE A 19 0.63 -12.02 -9.05
C ILE A 19 1.29 -13.12 -8.24
N ASN A 20 2.34 -13.70 -8.79
CA ASN A 20 3.13 -14.66 -8.05
C ASN A 20 3.84 -13.98 -6.88
N HIS A 21 3.79 -14.62 -5.73
CA HIS A 21 4.54 -14.15 -4.58
C HIS A 21 6.02 -14.43 -4.80
N GLN A 22 6.85 -13.41 -4.71
CA GLN A 22 8.28 -13.55 -5.05
C GLN A 22 9.10 -14.33 -4.02
N GLN A 23 8.61 -14.42 -2.79
CA GLN A 23 9.34 -15.10 -1.71
C GLN A 23 8.74 -16.44 -1.30
N LEU A 24 7.43 -16.62 -1.47
CA LEU A 24 6.75 -17.85 -1.12
C LEU A 24 6.45 -18.67 -2.37
N GLU A 25 7.10 -19.83 -2.50
CA GLU A 25 6.84 -20.72 -3.62
C GLU A 25 5.38 -21.18 -3.64
N ASN A 26 4.83 -21.31 -4.85
CA ASN A 26 3.46 -21.77 -5.07
C ASN A 26 2.40 -20.89 -4.39
N HIS A 27 2.73 -19.63 -4.13
CA HIS A 27 1.78 -18.68 -3.58
C HIS A 27 1.59 -17.52 -4.53
N THR A 28 0.42 -16.91 -4.45
CA THR A 28 0.11 -15.69 -5.18
C THR A 28 -0.21 -14.58 -4.18
N LEU A 29 0.03 -13.34 -4.60
CA LEU A 29 -0.42 -12.17 -3.87
C LEU A 29 -1.68 -11.66 -4.55
N VAL A 30 -2.76 -11.53 -3.77
CA VAL A 30 -4.05 -11.06 -4.26
C VAL A 30 -4.40 -9.74 -3.58
N HIS A 31 -4.62 -8.71 -4.38
CA HIS A 31 -5.04 -7.39 -3.89
C HIS A 31 -6.29 -6.93 -4.63
N GLY A 32 -7.09 -6.10 -3.98
CA GLY A 32 -8.09 -5.30 -4.66
C GLY A 32 -7.40 -4.14 -5.39
N SER A 33 -7.98 -3.68 -6.48
CA SER A 33 -7.41 -2.57 -7.25
C SER A 33 -7.94 -1.23 -6.76
N LEU A 34 -7.05 -0.23 -6.73
CA LEU A 34 -7.36 1.16 -6.43
C LEU A 34 -6.95 1.99 -7.64
N GLU A 35 -7.84 2.86 -8.11
CA GLU A 35 -7.55 3.70 -9.26
C GLU A 35 -6.77 4.94 -8.89
N GLY A 36 -5.80 5.28 -9.72
CA GLY A 36 -4.98 6.47 -9.56
C GLY A 36 -3.98 6.60 -10.70
N PRO A 37 -3.17 7.65 -10.70
CA PRO A 37 -2.20 7.88 -11.77
C PRO A 37 -0.94 7.04 -11.65
N GLU A 38 -0.94 6.07 -10.79
CA GLU A 38 0.20 5.18 -10.58
C GLU A 38 -0.29 3.78 -10.24
N PHE A 39 0.56 2.79 -10.47
CA PHE A 39 0.32 1.46 -9.95
C PHE A 39 0.77 1.45 -8.49
N GLY A 40 -0.17 1.54 -7.58
CA GLY A 40 0.10 1.69 -6.17
C GLY A 40 -0.38 0.54 -5.33
N ALA A 41 0.10 0.54 -4.09
CA ALA A 41 -0.38 -0.35 -3.04
C ALA A 41 -0.64 0.49 -1.80
N TYR A 42 -1.55 0.04 -0.95
CA TYR A 42 -1.84 0.76 0.28
C TYR A 42 -2.18 -0.21 1.40
N ILE A 43 -2.03 0.29 2.61
CA ILE A 43 -2.59 -0.33 3.80
C ILE A 43 -3.25 0.77 4.63
N ARG A 44 -4.24 0.39 5.41
CA ARG A 44 -4.85 1.30 6.36
C ARG A 44 -5.31 0.55 7.59
N GLY A 45 -5.42 1.24 8.70
CA GLY A 45 -5.88 0.62 9.92
C GLY A 45 -5.87 1.57 11.10
N LYS A 46 -5.91 0.98 12.28
CA LYS A 46 -5.93 1.69 13.55
C LYS A 46 -4.85 1.11 14.46
N VAL A 47 -4.14 2.00 15.13
CA VAL A 47 -3.16 1.64 16.16
C VAL A 47 -3.72 2.05 17.52
N GLU A 48 -3.60 1.18 18.51
CA GLU A 48 -4.00 1.46 19.88
C GLU A 48 -2.79 1.38 20.81
N ASN A 49 -2.56 2.45 21.56
CA ASN A 49 -1.51 2.53 22.59
C ASN A 49 -0.12 2.12 22.08
N ASP A 50 0.23 2.54 20.88
CA ASP A 50 1.52 2.20 20.29
C ASP A 50 1.98 3.35 19.40
N ASN A 51 3.24 3.28 18.97
CA ASN A 51 3.86 4.29 18.11
C ASN A 51 4.38 3.69 16.80
N LYS A 52 4.00 2.47 16.46
CA LYS A 52 4.52 1.83 15.25
C LYS A 52 3.45 1.09 14.46
N ILE A 53 3.67 1.01 13.16
CA ILE A 53 2.81 0.33 12.20
C ILE A 53 3.68 -0.68 11.46
N ALA A 54 3.30 -1.96 11.50
CA ALA A 54 4.00 -2.99 10.75
C ALA A 54 3.65 -2.88 9.26
N LEU A 55 4.66 -2.74 8.41
CA LEU A 55 4.45 -2.83 6.97
C LEU A 55 4.37 -4.29 6.57
N PRO A 56 3.58 -4.65 5.54
CA PRO A 56 3.53 -6.03 5.06
C PRO A 56 4.92 -6.50 4.61
N ASP A 57 5.28 -7.73 4.93
CA ASP A 57 6.59 -8.28 4.57
C ASP A 57 6.83 -8.23 3.07
N TYR A 58 5.78 -8.45 2.26
CA TYR A 58 5.92 -8.47 0.81
C TYR A 58 6.15 -7.07 0.21
N TRP A 59 5.99 -5.99 0.99
CA TRP A 59 6.29 -4.64 0.52
C TRP A 59 7.77 -4.46 0.19
N GLU A 60 8.63 -5.27 0.78
CA GLU A 60 10.07 -5.23 0.50
C GLU A 60 10.37 -5.35 -1.00
N TRP A 61 9.66 -6.24 -1.69
CA TRP A 61 9.87 -6.43 -3.13
C TRP A 61 8.79 -5.75 -3.99
N LEU A 62 7.65 -5.42 -3.41
CA LEU A 62 6.52 -4.90 -4.17
C LEU A 62 6.59 -3.40 -4.41
N VAL A 63 7.00 -2.62 -3.40
CA VAL A 63 6.91 -1.16 -3.46
C VAL A 63 8.27 -0.49 -3.45
N ASP A 64 8.30 0.71 -4.04
CA ASP A 64 9.45 1.60 -3.97
C ASP A 64 9.45 2.25 -2.58
N GLU A 65 10.47 1.97 -1.79
CA GLU A 65 10.58 2.47 -0.42
C GLU A 65 10.53 3.99 -0.35
N ASP A 66 11.14 4.66 -1.33
CA ASP A 66 11.18 6.12 -1.35
C ASP A 66 9.80 6.73 -1.65
N SER A 67 8.87 5.94 -2.17
CA SER A 67 7.52 6.41 -2.47
C SER A 67 6.55 6.23 -1.31
N ILE A 68 6.94 5.57 -0.24
CA ILE A 68 6.06 5.31 0.89
C ILE A 68 5.61 6.63 1.50
N THR A 69 4.31 6.85 1.49
CA THR A 69 3.68 8.07 2.00
C THR A 69 2.77 7.70 3.15
N VAL A 70 2.95 8.37 4.28
CA VAL A 70 2.28 8.05 5.53
C VAL A 70 1.31 9.14 5.91
N HIS A 71 0.03 8.77 6.08
CA HIS A 71 -1.01 9.65 6.59
C HIS A 71 -1.49 9.11 7.91
N ILE A 72 -1.55 9.96 8.94
CA ILE A 72 -2.01 9.58 10.26
C ILE A 72 -3.07 10.56 10.74
N THR A 73 -4.08 10.03 11.45
CA THR A 73 -5.13 10.84 12.04
C THR A 73 -5.20 10.50 13.53
N PRO A 74 -4.83 11.44 14.40
CA PRO A 74 -4.88 11.18 15.84
C PRO A 74 -6.32 10.97 16.30
N ILE A 75 -6.48 10.11 17.30
CA ILE A 75 -7.79 9.88 17.94
C ILE A 75 -7.76 10.54 19.31
N GLY A 76 -8.75 11.38 19.56
CA GLY A 76 -8.87 12.09 20.83
C GLY A 76 -8.10 13.39 20.87
N TYR A 77 -7.95 13.93 22.09
CA TYR A 77 -7.31 15.22 22.31
C TYR A 77 -5.80 15.06 22.48
N HIS A 78 -5.04 15.87 21.74
CA HIS A 78 -3.59 15.85 21.80
C HIS A 78 -3.08 17.27 22.03
N ILE A 79 -2.26 17.45 23.08
CA ILE A 79 -1.63 18.73 23.38
C ILE A 79 -0.53 19.03 22.37
N LEU A 80 0.29 18.00 22.05
CA LEU A 80 1.36 18.10 21.07
C LEU A 80 0.99 17.34 19.80
N PRO A 81 1.47 17.78 18.63
CA PRO A 81 1.12 17.11 17.38
C PRO A 81 1.65 15.67 17.32
N LEU A 82 0.88 14.83 16.66
CA LEU A 82 1.29 13.49 16.27
C LEU A 82 1.87 13.59 14.87
N TYR A 83 3.07 13.06 14.65
CA TYR A 83 3.70 13.12 13.34
C TYR A 83 4.50 11.87 13.02
N PHE A 84 4.68 11.61 11.73
CA PHE A 84 5.55 10.57 11.23
C PHE A 84 7.00 10.87 11.59
N LYS A 85 7.70 9.87 12.08
CA LYS A 85 9.08 10.03 12.51
C LYS A 85 10.08 9.37 11.55
N GLU A 86 9.92 8.07 11.31
CA GLU A 86 10.86 7.32 10.47
C GLU A 86 10.31 5.96 10.08
N ILE A 87 10.93 5.35 9.07
CA ILE A 87 10.71 3.95 8.73
C ILE A 87 11.98 3.19 9.07
N LYS A 88 11.86 2.14 9.86
CA LYS A 88 12.99 1.34 10.26
C LYS A 88 12.56 -0.11 10.47
N ASP A 89 13.36 -1.05 9.99
CA ASP A 89 13.11 -2.48 10.17
C ASP A 89 11.68 -2.92 9.80
N ASN A 90 11.19 -2.38 8.68
CA ASN A 90 9.85 -2.66 8.16
C ASN A 90 8.71 -2.17 9.05
N TYR A 91 8.98 -1.18 9.88
CA TYR A 91 7.98 -0.49 10.70
C TYR A 91 7.99 1.00 10.40
N VAL A 92 6.79 1.57 10.40
CA VAL A 92 6.61 3.01 10.38
C VAL A 92 6.45 3.48 11.82
N TYR A 93 7.24 4.48 12.22
CA TYR A 93 7.20 5.02 13.57
C TYR A 93 6.61 6.42 13.59
N VAL A 94 5.75 6.67 14.56
CA VAL A 94 5.27 8.01 14.90
C VAL A 94 5.95 8.47 16.19
N ASN A 95 5.81 9.76 16.53
CA ASN A 95 6.58 10.38 17.60
C ASN A 95 6.16 10.01 19.03
N LYS A 96 4.98 9.41 19.23
CA LYS A 96 4.52 9.03 20.57
C LYS A 96 3.56 7.85 20.50
N LYS A 97 3.48 7.13 21.63
CA LYS A 97 2.54 6.02 21.76
C LYS A 97 1.16 6.57 22.06
N THR A 98 0.20 6.26 21.19
CA THR A 98 -1.16 6.74 21.32
C THR A 98 -2.09 5.96 20.40
N ASN A 99 -3.34 6.40 20.32
CA ASN A 99 -4.33 5.83 19.41
C ASN A 99 -4.43 6.71 18.17
N PHE A 100 -4.37 6.08 16.99
CA PHE A 100 -4.48 6.83 15.74
C PHE A 100 -4.90 5.92 14.60
N TYR A 101 -5.49 6.52 13.58
CA TYR A 101 -5.73 5.86 12.30
C TYR A 101 -4.57 6.13 11.36
N TYR A 102 -4.30 5.20 10.46
CA TYR A 102 -3.28 5.39 9.44
C TYR A 102 -3.75 4.97 8.07
N TYR A 103 -3.20 5.61 7.07
CA TYR A 103 -3.30 5.24 5.66
C TYR A 103 -1.92 5.43 5.06
N ILE A 104 -1.35 4.33 4.54
CA ILE A 104 0.00 4.35 3.99
C ILE A 104 -0.08 3.83 2.56
N CYS A 105 0.47 4.58 1.62
CA CYS A 105 0.49 4.20 0.23
C CYS A 105 1.89 4.28 -0.34
N ALA A 106 2.12 3.54 -1.42
CA ALA A 106 3.40 3.51 -2.09
C ALA A 106 3.22 3.09 -3.54
N GLU A 107 4.16 3.47 -4.39
CA GLU A 107 4.18 3.07 -5.78
C GLU A 107 4.82 1.69 -5.91
N ARG A 108 4.26 0.85 -6.78
CA ARG A 108 4.83 -0.47 -7.05
C ARG A 108 6.13 -0.32 -7.85
N LYS A 109 7.11 -1.13 -7.52
CA LYS A 109 8.39 -1.18 -8.24
C LYS A 109 8.57 -2.47 -9.03
N ASP A 110 7.66 -3.42 -8.89
CA ASP A 110 7.75 -4.73 -9.55
C ASP A 110 7.34 -4.69 -11.02
N ILE A 111 6.78 -3.56 -11.46
CA ILE A 111 6.36 -3.34 -12.86
C ILE A 111 6.78 -1.94 -13.29
N GLU A 112 6.72 -1.69 -14.59
CA GLU A 112 7.02 -0.37 -15.12
C GLU A 112 5.99 0.66 -14.67
N LYS A 113 6.41 1.91 -14.56
CA LYS A 113 5.53 3.00 -14.18
C LYS A 113 4.42 3.19 -15.21
N LEU A 114 3.25 3.57 -14.71
CA LEU A 114 2.10 3.85 -15.56
C LEU A 114 2.36 5.08 -16.43
N LYS A 115 2.01 4.96 -17.69
CA LYS A 115 2.03 6.08 -18.62
C LYS A 115 0.67 6.74 -18.61
N ILE A 116 0.55 7.88 -17.95
CA ILE A 116 -0.73 8.52 -17.70
C ILE A 116 -1.38 9.01 -18.98
N ILE A 117 -0.60 9.57 -19.88
CA ILE A 117 -1.07 10.09 -21.17
C ILE A 117 -0.31 9.40 -22.27
N GLU A 118 -1.04 8.75 -23.16
CA GLU A 118 -0.45 8.07 -24.31
C GLU A 118 -0.91 8.72 -25.61
N LYS A 119 0.01 8.81 -26.59
CA LYS A 119 -0.31 9.28 -27.93
C LYS A 119 -1.07 8.19 -28.65
N LYS A 120 -2.20 8.55 -29.22
CA LYS A 120 -2.99 7.64 -30.04
C LYS A 120 -2.31 7.35 -31.38
#